data_8bcefd18398b56d8053aedf0e6be0a8d
#
_entry.id   8bcefd18398b56d8053aedf0e6be0a8d
#
_cell.length_a   1.000
_cell.length_b   1.000
_cell.length_c   1.000
_cell.angle_alpha   90.00
_cell.angle_beta   90.00
_cell.angle_gamma   90.00
#
_symmetry.space_group_name_H-M   'P 1'
#
loop_
_entity.id
_entity.type
_entity.pdbx_description
1 polymer ?
#
loop_
_entity_poly.entity_id
_entity_poly.type
_entity_poly.pdbx_seq_one_letter_code
_entity_poly.pdbx_strand_id
1 'polypeptide(L)'
;LTDLIGTVRDYASTLVTEEATKNAIVMPFISRVLGYDVFNPSEVIPEFVCDVGMKRGEKIDYAITQGGVVQMLIEAKKIGDPLNLEHASQLVRYFHTSSARVAVLTNGQFWHFYTDLDRPNVMDERPFLRLNLLDIDPYALPELKKLTKADFDLDSVMAAAEELKYVGAVKAAIAEQFKQPDEEFIKLFARRVYDRSLTAKVLDMFRGVTEKAAKQFINDRVNERLTSALQDQAPPLPAAPNVEVTIASSAQAQVPVDGPGRIETTEEELEGYRIVR
;
A
#
# COMPACT_ATOMS: atom_id res chain seq x y z
N LEU A 1 -7.91 -14.22 -3.94
CA LEU A 1 -7.87 -12.83 -3.50
C LEU A 1 -8.64 -11.92 -4.46
N THR A 2 -8.45 -12.04 -5.78
CA THR A 2 -9.13 -11.24 -6.82
C THR A 2 -10.65 -11.28 -6.71
N ASP A 3 -11.24 -12.45 -6.47
CA ASP A 3 -12.69 -12.61 -6.29
C ASP A 3 -13.23 -11.83 -5.09
N LEU A 4 -12.45 -11.80 -3.99
CA LEU A 4 -12.83 -11.05 -2.79
C LEU A 4 -12.75 -9.54 -3.00
N ILE A 5 -11.77 -9.09 -3.76
CA ILE A 5 -11.67 -7.67 -4.18
C ILE A 5 -12.92 -7.29 -4.97
N GLY A 6 -13.36 -8.15 -5.91
CA GLY A 6 -14.62 -7.97 -6.64
C GLY A 6 -15.81 -7.90 -5.69
N THR A 7 -15.93 -8.84 -4.74
CA THR A 7 -17.01 -8.85 -3.74
C THR A 7 -17.06 -7.56 -2.92
N VAL A 8 -15.92 -7.08 -2.42
CA VAL A 8 -15.85 -5.82 -1.66
C VAL A 8 -16.27 -4.64 -2.54
N ARG A 9 -15.77 -4.56 -3.77
CA ARG A 9 -16.06 -3.46 -4.69
C ARG A 9 -17.55 -3.38 -5.05
N ASP A 10 -18.14 -4.53 -5.36
CA ASP A 10 -19.47 -4.59 -5.96
C ASP A 10 -20.59 -4.65 -4.91
N TYR A 11 -20.31 -5.22 -3.73
CA TYR A 11 -21.36 -5.52 -2.75
C TYR A 11 -21.19 -4.84 -1.39
N ALA A 12 -20.16 -4.03 -1.15
CA ALA A 12 -19.94 -3.37 0.15
C ALA A 12 -21.18 -2.63 0.66
N SER A 13 -21.90 -1.92 -0.22
CA SER A 13 -23.11 -1.17 0.15
C SER A 13 -24.32 -2.05 0.53
N THR A 14 -24.31 -3.33 0.15
CA THR A 14 -25.39 -4.29 0.47
C THR A 14 -25.13 -5.12 1.72
N LEU A 15 -23.88 -5.16 2.20
CA LEU A 15 -23.48 -5.89 3.41
C LEU A 15 -23.79 -5.05 4.66
N VAL A 16 -25.07 -4.90 4.99
CA VAL A 16 -25.53 -3.98 6.03
C VAL A 16 -25.40 -4.50 7.46
N THR A 17 -24.96 -5.74 7.64
CA THR A 17 -24.75 -6.36 8.96
C THR A 17 -23.34 -6.95 9.08
N GLU A 18 -22.87 -7.12 10.32
CA GLU A 18 -21.62 -7.82 10.62
C GLU A 18 -21.66 -9.26 10.12
N GLU A 19 -22.79 -9.96 10.32
CA GLU A 19 -22.95 -11.33 9.86
C GLU A 19 -22.90 -11.46 8.33
N ALA A 20 -23.45 -10.48 7.60
CA ALA A 20 -23.31 -10.44 6.14
C ALA A 20 -21.84 -10.23 5.72
N THR A 21 -21.10 -9.40 6.44
CA THR A 21 -19.66 -9.20 6.20
C THR A 21 -18.86 -10.47 6.50
N LYS A 22 -19.16 -11.16 7.61
CA LYS A 22 -18.53 -12.44 7.97
C LYS A 22 -18.72 -13.48 6.87
N ASN A 23 -19.96 -13.68 6.43
CA ASN A 23 -20.29 -14.71 5.45
C ASN A 23 -19.77 -14.39 4.04
N ALA A 24 -19.87 -13.13 3.59
CA ALA A 24 -19.50 -12.77 2.24
C ALA A 24 -17.98 -12.55 2.04
N ILE A 25 -17.26 -12.14 3.09
CA ILE A 25 -15.87 -11.71 2.96
C ILE A 25 -14.95 -12.43 3.94
N VAL A 26 -15.28 -12.44 5.26
CA VAL A 26 -14.33 -12.93 6.27
C VAL A 26 -14.12 -14.44 6.16
N MET A 27 -15.16 -15.24 6.10
CA MET A 27 -15.05 -16.70 5.91
C MET A 27 -14.35 -17.05 4.58
N PRO A 28 -14.73 -16.46 3.44
CA PRO A 28 -13.99 -16.66 2.19
C PRO A 28 -12.52 -16.23 2.25
N PHE A 29 -12.16 -15.19 2.99
CA PHE A 29 -10.77 -14.80 3.18
C PHE A 29 -10.01 -15.86 4.00
N ILE A 30 -10.56 -16.33 5.12
CA ILE A 30 -9.96 -17.40 5.93
C ILE A 30 -9.76 -18.66 5.06
N SER A 31 -10.77 -19.04 4.27
CA SER A 31 -10.73 -20.26 3.48
C SER A 31 -9.84 -20.13 2.23
N ARG A 32 -10.05 -19.11 1.39
CA ARG A 32 -9.44 -19.01 0.06
C ARG A 32 -8.11 -18.28 0.04
N VAL A 33 -7.87 -17.37 0.99
CA VAL A 33 -6.64 -16.59 1.07
C VAL A 33 -5.69 -17.17 2.09
N LEU A 34 -6.18 -17.43 3.33
CA LEU A 34 -5.36 -18.04 4.37
C LEU A 34 -5.28 -19.57 4.25
N GLY A 35 -6.22 -20.21 3.54
CA GLY A 35 -6.20 -21.64 3.26
C GLY A 35 -6.66 -22.54 4.39
N TYR A 36 -7.31 -22.01 5.43
CA TYR A 36 -7.88 -22.79 6.52
C TYR A 36 -9.31 -23.25 6.18
N ASP A 37 -9.64 -24.50 6.51
CA ASP A 37 -10.98 -25.02 6.27
C ASP A 37 -11.97 -24.51 7.34
N VAL A 38 -12.81 -23.56 6.95
CA VAL A 38 -13.83 -22.95 7.82
C VAL A 38 -14.95 -23.90 8.24
N PHE A 39 -15.05 -25.07 7.60
CA PHE A 39 -16.00 -26.13 7.95
C PHE A 39 -15.38 -27.22 8.82
N ASN A 40 -14.07 -27.17 9.07
CA ASN A 40 -13.36 -28.07 9.94
C ASN A 40 -13.17 -27.45 11.33
N PRO A 41 -13.92 -27.89 12.37
CA PRO A 41 -13.84 -27.30 13.70
C PRO A 41 -12.50 -27.56 14.41
N SER A 42 -11.64 -28.41 13.87
CA SER A 42 -10.28 -28.59 14.37
C SER A 42 -9.28 -27.59 13.75
N GLU A 43 -9.71 -26.79 12.80
CA GLU A 43 -8.90 -25.73 12.16
C GLU A 43 -9.45 -24.33 12.45
N VAL A 44 -10.79 -24.17 12.32
CA VAL A 44 -11.45 -22.87 12.53
C VAL A 44 -12.62 -23.08 13.47
N ILE A 45 -12.55 -22.47 14.65
CA ILE A 45 -13.63 -22.52 15.65
C ILE A 45 -14.41 -21.21 15.56
N PRO A 46 -15.66 -21.23 15.07
CA PRO A 46 -16.51 -20.06 15.07
C PRO A 46 -17.03 -19.79 16.50
N GLU A 47 -17.32 -18.53 16.80
CA GLU A 47 -17.83 -18.11 18.11
C GLU A 47 -17.02 -18.67 19.28
N PHE A 48 -15.70 -18.58 19.18
CA PHE A 48 -14.77 -19.15 20.16
C PHE A 48 -14.96 -18.50 21.53
N VAL A 49 -15.24 -19.34 22.53
CA VAL A 49 -15.41 -18.93 23.93
C VAL A 49 -14.13 -19.21 24.69
N CYS A 50 -13.59 -18.18 25.34
CA CYS A 50 -12.53 -18.32 26.30
C CYS A 50 -13.07 -17.82 27.65
N ASP A 51 -13.37 -18.71 28.58
CA ASP A 51 -13.89 -18.37 29.89
C ASP A 51 -12.79 -17.70 30.73
N VAL A 52 -12.69 -16.40 30.66
CA VAL A 52 -11.70 -15.63 31.37
C VAL A 52 -12.36 -14.62 32.31
N GLY A 53 -12.17 -14.82 33.59
CA GLY A 53 -12.58 -13.88 34.63
C GLY A 53 -14.10 -13.80 34.85
N MET A 54 -14.58 -12.64 35.27
CA MET A 54 -16.00 -12.44 35.68
C MET A 54 -16.98 -12.26 34.48
N LYS A 55 -16.51 -12.11 33.27
CA LYS A 55 -17.36 -12.00 32.08
C LYS A 55 -17.46 -13.34 31.37
N ARG A 56 -18.56 -14.06 31.61
CA ARG A 56 -18.88 -15.31 30.94
C ARG A 56 -19.69 -15.09 29.69
N GLY A 57 -19.42 -15.88 28.63
CA GLY A 57 -20.24 -15.92 27.42
C GLY A 57 -19.86 -14.88 26.35
N GLU A 58 -18.79 -14.13 26.52
CA GLU A 58 -18.21 -13.37 25.40
C GLU A 58 -17.60 -14.35 24.40
N LYS A 59 -17.63 -14.00 23.11
CA LYS A 59 -17.15 -14.86 22.03
C LYS A 59 -16.32 -14.04 21.06
N ILE A 60 -15.26 -14.63 20.54
CA ILE A 60 -14.53 -14.13 19.38
C ILE A 60 -15.09 -14.78 18.12
N ASP A 61 -15.24 -14.05 17.04
CA ASP A 61 -15.88 -14.56 15.83
C ASP A 61 -15.23 -15.82 15.30
N TYR A 62 -13.89 -15.86 15.25
CA TYR A 62 -13.15 -17.05 14.83
C TYR A 62 -11.85 -17.22 15.61
N ALA A 63 -11.54 -18.47 15.98
CA ALA A 63 -10.20 -18.87 16.40
C ALA A 63 -9.63 -19.88 15.39
N ILE A 64 -8.43 -19.63 14.91
CA ILE A 64 -7.70 -20.56 14.04
C ILE A 64 -6.77 -21.39 14.90
N THR A 65 -6.84 -22.70 14.76
CA THR A 65 -6.07 -23.67 15.53
C THR A 65 -5.15 -24.48 14.64
N GLN A 66 -4.01 -24.85 15.20
CA GLN A 66 -3.07 -25.79 14.59
C GLN A 66 -2.56 -26.73 15.68
N GLY A 67 -2.72 -28.05 15.43
CA GLY A 67 -2.35 -29.07 16.45
C GLY A 67 -3.12 -28.94 17.77
N GLY A 68 -4.35 -28.40 17.73
CA GLY A 68 -5.18 -28.18 18.92
C GLY A 68 -4.81 -26.93 19.73
N VAL A 69 -3.84 -26.12 19.27
CA VAL A 69 -3.42 -24.86 19.90
C VAL A 69 -3.97 -23.69 19.12
N VAL A 70 -4.59 -22.72 19.79
CA VAL A 70 -5.06 -21.47 19.15
C VAL A 70 -3.86 -20.64 18.73
N GLN A 71 -3.76 -20.35 17.43
CA GLN A 71 -2.68 -19.57 16.84
C GLN A 71 -3.11 -18.13 16.51
N MET A 72 -4.34 -17.98 15.98
CA MET A 72 -4.88 -16.66 15.61
C MET A 72 -6.30 -16.51 16.15
N LEU A 73 -6.62 -15.27 16.55
CA LEU A 73 -7.98 -14.82 16.87
C LEU A 73 -8.42 -13.82 15.83
N ILE A 74 -9.65 -13.91 15.35
CA ILE A 74 -10.21 -13.00 14.35
C ILE A 74 -11.50 -12.42 14.87
N GLU A 75 -11.57 -11.10 14.94
CA GLU A 75 -12.76 -10.33 15.27
C GLU A 75 -13.19 -9.52 14.03
N ALA A 76 -14.42 -9.69 13.64
CA ALA A 76 -15.02 -9.00 12.51
C ALA A 76 -15.88 -7.81 12.98
N LYS A 77 -16.02 -6.84 12.11
CA LYS A 77 -16.96 -5.73 12.22
C LYS A 77 -17.70 -5.61 10.90
N LYS A 78 -18.82 -4.93 10.93
CA LYS A 78 -19.56 -4.64 9.71
C LYS A 78 -18.69 -3.84 8.73
N ILE A 79 -18.82 -4.13 7.45
CA ILE A 79 -18.13 -3.36 6.40
C ILE A 79 -18.46 -1.86 6.51
N GLY A 80 -17.42 -1.03 6.40
CA GLY A 80 -17.52 0.43 6.57
C GLY A 80 -17.34 0.91 8.02
N ASP A 81 -17.45 0.04 9.02
CA ASP A 81 -17.17 0.43 10.40
C ASP A 81 -15.66 0.68 10.60
N PRO A 82 -15.29 1.68 11.41
CA PRO A 82 -13.90 1.94 11.73
C PRO A 82 -13.30 0.82 12.57
N LEU A 83 -12.06 0.43 12.28
CA LEU A 83 -11.31 -0.54 13.07
C LEU A 83 -10.56 0.17 14.20
N ASN A 84 -11.15 0.15 15.40
CA ASN A 84 -10.58 0.71 16.61
C ASN A 84 -10.50 -0.35 17.70
N LEU A 85 -9.33 -0.50 18.34
CA LEU A 85 -9.11 -1.44 19.44
C LEU A 85 -9.98 -1.15 20.67
N GLU A 86 -10.38 0.10 20.91
CA GLU A 86 -11.32 0.45 21.98
C GLU A 86 -12.66 -0.28 21.83
N HIS A 87 -13.10 -0.47 20.57
CA HIS A 87 -14.33 -1.20 20.25
C HIS A 87 -14.09 -2.70 20.07
N ALA A 88 -12.83 -3.16 20.08
CA ALA A 88 -12.43 -4.55 19.99
C ALA A 88 -11.88 -5.08 21.33
N SER A 89 -12.40 -4.60 22.45
CA SER A 89 -11.93 -4.96 23.80
C SER A 89 -12.02 -6.46 24.10
N GLN A 90 -12.90 -7.19 23.44
CA GLN A 90 -12.98 -8.67 23.51
C GLN A 90 -11.72 -9.27 22.90
N LEU A 91 -11.35 -8.90 21.68
CA LEU A 91 -10.15 -9.39 21.00
C LEU A 91 -8.91 -9.20 21.88
N VAL A 92 -8.74 -7.98 22.46
CA VAL A 92 -7.62 -7.67 23.36
C VAL A 92 -7.61 -8.60 24.58
N ARG A 93 -8.77 -8.81 25.25
CA ARG A 93 -8.84 -9.67 26.44
C ARG A 93 -8.53 -11.13 26.13
N TYR A 94 -9.11 -11.65 25.03
CA TYR A 94 -8.91 -13.04 24.64
C TYR A 94 -7.48 -13.29 24.17
N PHE A 95 -6.86 -12.33 23.52
CA PHE A 95 -5.45 -12.42 23.16
C PHE A 95 -4.56 -12.56 24.40
N HIS A 96 -4.82 -11.80 25.47
CA HIS A 96 -4.03 -11.85 26.72
C HIS A 96 -4.18 -13.18 27.48
N THR A 97 -5.19 -13.93 27.20
CA THR A 97 -5.58 -15.09 28.03
C THR A 97 -5.59 -16.40 27.26
N SER A 98 -5.44 -16.35 25.95
CA SER A 98 -5.28 -17.51 25.08
C SER A 98 -3.80 -17.77 24.75
N SER A 99 -3.55 -18.85 24.02
CA SER A 99 -2.22 -19.13 23.43
C SER A 99 -1.98 -18.40 22.10
N ALA A 100 -2.98 -17.64 21.61
CA ALA A 100 -2.86 -16.95 20.34
C ALA A 100 -1.72 -15.92 20.37
N ARG A 101 -0.94 -15.92 19.31
CA ARG A 101 0.16 -14.97 19.10
C ARG A 101 -0.12 -13.98 17.95
N VAL A 102 -1.23 -14.20 17.24
CA VAL A 102 -1.72 -13.30 16.21
C VAL A 102 -3.18 -12.95 16.50
N ALA A 103 -3.52 -11.68 16.44
CA ALA A 103 -4.89 -11.20 16.49
C ALA A 103 -5.22 -10.43 15.21
N VAL A 104 -6.41 -10.60 14.68
CA VAL A 104 -6.89 -9.98 13.47
C VAL A 104 -8.16 -9.22 13.76
N LEU A 105 -8.17 -7.93 13.46
CA LEU A 105 -9.37 -7.10 13.46
C LEU A 105 -9.70 -6.71 12.04
N THR A 106 -10.92 -7.00 11.60
CA THR A 106 -11.32 -6.74 10.21
C THR A 106 -12.75 -6.23 10.10
N ASN A 107 -13.01 -5.42 9.06
CA ASN A 107 -14.36 -5.11 8.60
C ASN A 107 -14.61 -5.65 7.18
N GLY A 108 -13.85 -6.66 6.77
CA GLY A 108 -13.92 -7.25 5.44
C GLY A 108 -13.11 -6.50 4.38
N GLN A 109 -13.12 -5.18 4.36
CA GLN A 109 -12.27 -4.38 3.46
C GLN A 109 -10.87 -4.18 4.04
N PHE A 110 -10.79 -3.73 5.29
CA PHE A 110 -9.55 -3.51 6.00
C PHE A 110 -9.25 -4.67 6.94
N TRP A 111 -7.99 -5.10 7.00
CA TRP A 111 -7.48 -6.17 7.83
C TRP A 111 -6.28 -5.66 8.61
N HIS A 112 -6.37 -5.67 9.92
CA HIS A 112 -5.31 -5.27 10.83
C HIS A 112 -4.82 -6.48 11.61
N PHE A 113 -3.55 -6.81 11.47
CA PHE A 113 -2.91 -7.94 12.13
C PHE A 113 -2.03 -7.44 13.27
N TYR A 114 -2.25 -7.97 14.45
CA TYR A 114 -1.58 -7.61 15.69
C TYR A 114 -0.82 -8.80 16.26
N THR A 115 0.20 -8.53 17.07
CA THR A 115 0.94 -9.52 17.84
C THR A 115 1.38 -8.92 19.17
N ASP A 116 2.33 -9.51 19.88
CA ASP A 116 2.82 -9.13 21.21
C ASP A 116 4.34 -8.91 21.23
N LEU A 117 4.86 -8.11 20.28
CA LEU A 117 6.29 -7.80 20.17
C LEU A 117 6.82 -6.99 21.34
N ASP A 118 6.00 -6.05 21.86
CA ASP A 118 6.43 -5.15 22.94
C ASP A 118 6.51 -5.87 24.28
N ARG A 119 5.55 -6.74 24.58
CA ARG A 119 5.48 -7.51 25.82
C ARG A 119 4.75 -8.84 25.60
N PRO A 120 5.33 -9.98 26.01
CA PRO A 120 4.71 -11.28 25.83
C PRO A 120 3.27 -11.32 26.35
N ASN A 121 2.36 -11.90 25.58
CA ASN A 121 0.92 -12.03 25.85
C ASN A 121 0.18 -10.69 26.04
N VAL A 122 0.75 -9.57 25.64
CA VAL A 122 0.11 -8.25 25.64
C VAL A 122 0.04 -7.76 24.21
N MET A 123 -1.16 -7.74 23.64
CA MET A 123 -1.37 -7.31 22.26
C MET A 123 -0.86 -5.89 22.06
N ASP A 124 -0.06 -5.68 21.03
CA ASP A 124 0.47 -4.37 20.66
C ASP A 124 -0.66 -3.40 20.28
N GLU A 125 -0.48 -2.11 20.54
CA GLU A 125 -1.46 -1.08 20.18
C GLU A 125 -1.53 -0.84 18.67
N ARG A 126 -0.45 -1.14 17.95
CA ARG A 126 -0.35 -0.93 16.49
C ARG A 126 -0.26 -2.26 15.76
N PRO A 127 -1.05 -2.42 14.68
CA PRO A 127 -0.92 -3.61 13.86
C PRO A 127 0.44 -3.63 13.16
N PHE A 128 1.07 -4.81 13.10
CA PHE A 128 2.31 -5.00 12.36
C PHE A 128 2.06 -5.06 10.85
N LEU A 129 0.89 -5.56 10.44
CA LEU A 129 0.49 -5.64 9.03
C LEU A 129 -0.91 -5.04 8.87
N ARG A 130 -1.08 -4.24 7.82
CA ARG A 130 -2.37 -3.70 7.38
C ARG A 130 -2.60 -4.07 5.93
N LEU A 131 -3.80 -4.55 5.64
CA LEU A 131 -4.23 -4.86 4.29
C LEU A 131 -5.52 -4.11 3.99
N ASN A 132 -5.59 -3.44 2.84
CA ASN A 132 -6.82 -2.90 2.26
C ASN A 132 -7.10 -3.69 0.98
N LEU A 133 -8.21 -4.43 0.92
CA LEU A 133 -8.52 -5.26 -0.25
C LEU A 133 -8.76 -4.44 -1.52
N LEU A 134 -9.15 -3.17 -1.40
CA LEU A 134 -9.34 -2.29 -2.57
C LEU A 134 -8.06 -1.60 -3.04
N ASP A 135 -7.02 -1.59 -2.19
CA ASP A 135 -5.73 -0.95 -2.49
C ASP A 135 -4.61 -1.73 -1.80
N ILE A 136 -4.24 -2.85 -2.41
CA ILE A 136 -3.27 -3.78 -1.84
C ILE A 136 -1.85 -3.26 -2.06
N ASP A 137 -1.14 -3.00 -0.96
CA ASP A 137 0.30 -2.78 -0.99
C ASP A 137 1.01 -4.10 -1.41
N PRO A 138 1.74 -4.14 -2.54
CA PRO A 138 2.45 -5.33 -2.97
C PRO A 138 3.44 -5.86 -1.90
N TYR A 139 3.98 -5.00 -1.06
CA TYR A 139 4.88 -5.39 0.04
C TYR A 139 4.17 -6.11 1.18
N ALA A 140 2.84 -6.02 1.28
CA ALA A 140 2.06 -6.74 2.28
C ALA A 140 1.81 -8.21 1.90
N LEU A 141 1.86 -8.56 0.62
CA LEU A 141 1.52 -9.92 0.14
C LEU A 141 2.50 -11.01 0.62
N PRO A 142 3.82 -10.83 0.59
CA PRO A 142 4.77 -11.81 1.14
C PRO A 142 4.54 -12.05 2.63
N GLU A 143 4.18 -11.02 3.39
CA GLU A 143 3.94 -11.11 4.82
C GLU A 143 2.59 -11.80 5.12
N LEU A 144 1.56 -11.49 4.34
CA LEU A 144 0.29 -12.19 4.40
C LEU A 144 0.46 -13.69 4.10
N LYS A 145 1.34 -14.05 3.18
CA LYS A 145 1.63 -15.44 2.84
C LYS A 145 2.14 -16.23 4.04
N LYS A 146 2.93 -15.64 4.93
CA LYS A 146 3.42 -16.28 6.16
C LYS A 146 2.29 -16.65 7.15
N LEU A 147 1.10 -16.06 6.99
CA LEU A 147 -0.09 -16.34 7.80
C LEU A 147 -0.99 -17.42 7.19
N THR A 148 -0.67 -17.91 5.98
CA THR A 148 -1.45 -18.98 5.34
C THR A 148 -1.15 -20.33 6.00
N LYS A 149 -2.13 -21.23 6.00
CA LYS A 149 -2.00 -22.58 6.55
C LYS A 149 -0.77 -23.34 6.01
N ALA A 150 -0.43 -23.14 4.75
CA ALA A 150 0.67 -23.84 4.09
C ALA A 150 2.06 -23.33 4.54
N ASP A 151 2.17 -22.04 4.85
CA ASP A 151 3.45 -21.39 5.16
C ASP A 151 3.50 -20.90 6.63
N PHE A 152 2.48 -21.20 7.45
CA PHE A 152 2.40 -20.71 8.82
C PHE A 152 3.50 -21.32 9.70
N ASP A 153 4.41 -20.46 10.11
CA ASP A 153 5.42 -20.72 11.11
C ASP A 153 5.50 -19.54 12.06
N LEU A 154 5.24 -19.76 13.33
CA LEU A 154 5.10 -18.68 14.30
C LEU A 154 6.38 -17.83 14.41
N ASP A 155 7.55 -18.46 14.42
CA ASP A 155 8.82 -17.74 14.55
C ASP A 155 9.05 -16.85 13.33
N SER A 156 8.73 -17.33 12.12
CA SER A 156 8.79 -16.53 10.88
C SER A 156 7.79 -15.37 10.89
N VAL A 157 6.59 -15.57 11.43
CA VAL A 157 5.59 -14.50 11.57
C VAL A 157 6.07 -13.45 12.56
N MET A 158 6.63 -13.85 13.70
CA MET A 158 7.15 -12.92 14.71
C MET A 158 8.34 -12.11 14.18
N ALA A 159 9.27 -12.75 13.48
CA ALA A 159 10.42 -12.06 12.85
C ALA A 159 9.96 -11.05 11.79
N ALA A 160 8.98 -11.44 10.96
CA ALA A 160 8.38 -10.54 9.97
C ALA A 160 7.66 -9.35 10.63
N ALA A 161 6.91 -9.60 11.69
CA ALA A 161 6.22 -8.56 12.43
C ALA A 161 7.19 -7.55 13.05
N GLU A 162 8.31 -8.02 13.60
CA GLU A 162 9.37 -7.17 14.12
C GLU A 162 10.00 -6.29 13.03
N GLU A 163 10.34 -6.90 11.87
CA GLU A 163 10.87 -6.17 10.73
C GLU A 163 9.89 -5.09 10.24
N LEU A 164 8.61 -5.44 10.05
CA LEU A 164 7.57 -4.49 9.61
C LEU A 164 7.37 -3.34 10.60
N LYS A 165 7.44 -3.60 11.88
CA LYS A 165 7.39 -2.58 12.94
C LYS A 165 8.50 -1.55 12.76
N TYR A 166 9.75 -2.01 12.57
CA TYR A 166 10.88 -1.11 12.35
C TYR A 166 10.82 -0.41 11.00
N VAL A 167 10.43 -1.10 9.93
CA VAL A 167 10.20 -0.47 8.61
C VAL A 167 9.15 0.64 8.72
N GLY A 168 8.05 0.39 9.42
CA GLY A 168 7.02 1.39 9.66
C GLY A 168 7.53 2.60 10.45
N ALA A 169 8.31 2.36 11.51
CA ALA A 169 8.90 3.41 12.32
C ALA A 169 9.92 4.25 11.52
N VAL A 170 10.77 3.60 10.73
CA VAL A 170 11.74 4.29 9.87
C VAL A 170 11.04 5.10 8.77
N LYS A 171 10.01 4.55 8.12
CA LYS A 171 9.19 5.30 7.15
C LYS A 171 8.59 6.55 7.77
N ALA A 172 8.05 6.46 8.99
CA ALA A 172 7.50 7.60 9.70
C ALA A 172 8.57 8.65 10.03
N ALA A 173 9.74 8.22 10.49
CA ALA A 173 10.88 9.11 10.76
C ALA A 173 11.36 9.83 9.50
N ILE A 174 11.48 9.11 8.37
CA ILE A 174 11.83 9.70 7.08
C ILE A 174 10.79 10.73 6.64
N ALA A 175 9.50 10.41 6.78
CA ALA A 175 8.43 11.32 6.41
C ALA A 175 8.45 12.61 7.25
N GLU A 176 8.77 12.52 8.55
CA GLU A 176 8.93 13.68 9.41
C GLU A 176 10.12 14.53 9.00
N GLN A 177 11.28 13.90 8.70
CA GLN A 177 12.46 14.62 8.20
C GLN A 177 12.21 15.32 6.86
N PHE A 178 11.40 14.73 5.99
CA PHE A 178 11.03 15.37 4.72
C PHE A 178 10.07 16.54 4.90
N LYS A 179 9.24 16.50 5.95
CA LYS A 179 8.31 17.57 6.29
C LYS A 179 9.01 18.71 7.04
N GLN A 180 9.82 18.35 8.03
CA GLN A 180 10.53 19.28 8.91
C GLN A 180 11.90 18.70 9.28
N PRO A 181 12.95 18.93 8.45
CA PRO A 181 14.27 18.37 8.69
C PRO A 181 14.89 18.94 9.96
N ASP A 182 15.38 18.07 10.81
CA ASP A 182 16.18 18.46 11.99
C ASP A 182 17.62 18.82 11.60
N GLU A 183 18.36 19.36 12.57
CA GLU A 183 19.72 19.83 12.32
C GLU A 183 20.69 18.70 11.91
N GLU A 184 20.52 17.50 12.44
CA GLU A 184 21.38 16.35 12.11
C GLU A 184 21.10 15.87 10.67
N PHE A 185 19.85 15.83 10.26
CA PHE A 185 19.48 15.49 8.88
C PHE A 185 20.02 16.54 7.89
N ILE A 186 19.92 17.84 8.22
CA ILE A 186 20.48 18.93 7.44
C ILE A 186 22.01 18.78 7.33
N LYS A 187 22.72 18.55 8.44
CA LYS A 187 24.16 18.33 8.48
C LYS A 187 24.60 17.12 7.65
N LEU A 188 23.80 16.05 7.69
CA LEU A 188 24.07 14.82 6.92
C LEU A 188 24.19 15.11 5.43
N PHE A 189 23.31 15.92 4.85
CA PHE A 189 23.35 16.28 3.44
C PHE A 189 24.33 17.41 3.16
N ALA A 190 24.36 18.45 4.01
CA ALA A 190 25.27 19.57 3.82
C ALA A 190 26.74 19.11 3.73
N ARG A 191 27.19 18.20 4.59
CA ARG A 191 28.56 17.64 4.56
C ARG A 191 28.92 16.88 3.29
N ARG A 192 27.93 16.41 2.53
CA ARG A 192 28.16 15.67 1.26
C ARG A 192 28.30 16.58 0.05
N VAL A 193 27.78 17.81 0.14
CA VAL A 193 27.68 18.75 -1.00
C VAL A 193 28.40 20.08 -0.76
N TYR A 194 28.97 20.28 0.44
CA TYR A 194 29.61 21.54 0.83
C TYR A 194 30.91 21.28 1.58
N ASP A 195 32.04 21.64 0.96
CA ASP A 195 33.41 21.30 1.42
C ASP A 195 33.97 22.26 2.48
N ARG A 196 33.19 23.28 2.87
CA ARG A 196 33.63 24.28 3.85
C ARG A 196 32.98 24.07 5.22
N SER A 197 33.43 24.82 6.23
CA SER A 197 32.89 24.74 7.58
C SER A 197 31.38 25.07 7.61
N LEU A 198 30.60 24.23 8.30
CA LEU A 198 29.18 24.41 8.52
C LEU A 198 28.94 25.40 9.69
N THR A 199 28.98 26.69 9.38
CA THR A 199 28.61 27.74 10.36
C THR A 199 27.08 27.77 10.55
N ALA A 200 26.59 28.41 11.62
CA ALA A 200 25.16 28.56 11.88
C ALA A 200 24.41 29.19 10.67
N LYS A 201 24.99 30.19 10.02
CA LYS A 201 24.43 30.84 8.83
C LYS A 201 24.34 29.89 7.63
N VAL A 202 25.36 29.01 7.47
CA VAL A 202 25.36 28.01 6.40
C VAL A 202 24.33 26.92 6.69
N LEU A 203 24.17 26.48 7.92
CA LEU A 203 23.16 25.50 8.30
C LEU A 203 21.73 26.03 8.11
N ASP A 204 21.50 27.32 8.41
CA ASP A 204 20.20 27.94 8.15
C ASP A 204 19.86 28.01 6.65
N MET A 205 20.85 28.36 5.82
CA MET A 205 20.71 28.26 4.36
C MET A 205 20.38 26.84 3.91
N PHE A 206 21.12 25.83 4.43
CA PHE A 206 20.89 24.43 4.06
C PHE A 206 19.56 23.89 4.57
N ARG A 207 18.95 24.45 5.61
CA ARG A 207 17.58 24.11 6.03
C ARG A 207 16.60 24.31 4.88
N GLY A 208 16.55 25.52 4.32
CA GLY A 208 15.67 25.82 3.19
C GLY A 208 15.98 25.01 1.93
N VAL A 209 17.28 24.77 1.66
CA VAL A 209 17.72 23.95 0.52
C VAL A 209 17.25 22.48 0.70
N THR A 210 17.40 21.90 1.90
CA THR A 210 17.00 20.51 2.20
C THR A 210 15.48 20.34 2.10
N GLU A 211 14.70 21.27 2.65
CA GLU A 211 13.23 21.23 2.54
C GLU A 211 12.78 21.31 1.08
N LYS A 212 13.38 22.21 0.29
CA LYS A 212 13.07 22.32 -1.14
C LYS A 212 13.44 21.07 -1.92
N ALA A 213 14.64 20.54 -1.67
CA ALA A 213 15.12 19.33 -2.34
C ALA A 213 14.26 18.12 -2.01
N ALA A 214 13.84 17.93 -0.74
CA ALA A 214 12.96 16.86 -0.34
C ALA A 214 11.59 16.92 -1.06
N LYS A 215 10.98 18.11 -1.14
CA LYS A 215 9.73 18.31 -1.87
C LYS A 215 9.86 18.02 -3.36
N GLN A 216 10.94 18.49 -3.99
CA GLN A 216 11.20 18.24 -5.40
C GLN A 216 11.42 16.75 -5.66
N PHE A 217 12.23 16.08 -4.85
CA PHE A 217 12.51 14.65 -4.99
C PHE A 217 11.23 13.79 -4.93
N ILE A 218 10.31 14.10 -4.00
CA ILE A 218 9.01 13.38 -3.93
C ILE A 218 8.20 13.63 -5.20
N ASN A 219 8.09 14.88 -5.65
CA ASN A 219 7.34 15.23 -6.86
C ASN A 219 7.91 14.54 -8.10
N ASP A 220 9.25 14.50 -8.24
CA ASP A 220 9.91 13.83 -9.35
C ASP A 220 9.61 12.33 -9.35
N ARG A 221 9.65 11.66 -8.17
CA ARG A 221 9.28 10.24 -8.05
C ARG A 221 7.82 9.95 -8.39
N VAL A 222 6.90 10.84 -7.97
CA VAL A 222 5.48 10.72 -8.32
C VAL A 222 5.29 10.88 -9.83
N ASN A 223 5.91 11.88 -10.44
CA ASN A 223 5.82 12.13 -11.89
C ASN A 223 6.42 10.99 -12.71
N GLU A 224 7.56 10.42 -12.30
CA GLU A 224 8.14 9.25 -12.96
C GLU A 224 7.18 8.05 -12.94
N ARG A 225 6.56 7.76 -11.78
CA ARG A 225 5.58 6.67 -11.66
C ARG A 225 4.35 6.90 -12.53
N LEU A 226 3.82 8.13 -12.55
CA LEU A 226 2.68 8.48 -13.40
C LEU A 226 3.02 8.33 -14.89
N THR A 227 4.19 8.78 -15.30
CA THR A 227 4.66 8.66 -16.70
C THR A 227 4.81 7.19 -17.09
N SER A 228 5.42 6.36 -16.24
CA SER A 228 5.55 4.93 -16.48
C SER A 228 4.18 4.25 -16.58
N ALA A 229 3.25 4.55 -15.68
CA ALA A 229 1.91 3.96 -15.69
C ALA A 229 1.09 4.36 -16.94
N LEU A 230 1.29 5.57 -17.45
CA LEU A 230 0.66 6.03 -18.70
C LEU A 230 1.28 5.36 -19.93
N GLN A 231 2.57 5.08 -19.93
CA GLN A 231 3.26 4.37 -21.00
C GLN A 231 2.84 2.90 -21.08
N ASP A 232 2.66 2.23 -19.93
CA ASP A 232 2.20 0.84 -19.85
C ASP A 232 0.73 0.66 -20.30
N GLN A 233 -0.07 1.73 -20.27
CA GLN A 233 -1.48 1.72 -20.72
C GLN A 233 -1.67 2.23 -22.15
N ALA A 234 -0.64 2.72 -22.82
CA ALA A 234 -0.75 3.14 -24.21
C ALA A 234 -0.96 1.91 -25.10
N PRO A 235 -2.07 1.81 -25.87
CA PRO A 235 -2.21 0.75 -26.85
C PRO A 235 -1.07 0.85 -27.86
N PRO A 236 -0.56 -0.28 -28.39
CA PRO A 236 0.48 -0.22 -29.44
C PRO A 236 -0.03 0.65 -30.58
N LEU A 237 0.74 1.67 -30.92
CA LEU A 237 0.44 2.50 -32.08
C LEU A 237 0.23 1.57 -33.28
N PRO A 238 -0.86 1.73 -34.05
CA PRO A 238 -1.04 0.97 -35.28
C PRO A 238 0.18 1.18 -36.15
N ALA A 239 0.77 0.08 -36.60
CA ALA A 239 1.91 0.12 -37.52
C ALA A 239 1.55 1.05 -38.70
N ALA A 240 2.37 2.07 -38.92
CA ALA A 240 2.19 2.96 -40.05
C ALA A 240 2.12 2.10 -41.32
N PRO A 241 1.14 2.35 -42.20
CA PRO A 241 1.09 1.61 -43.47
C PRO A 241 2.39 1.86 -44.23
N ASN A 242 3.05 0.76 -44.65
CA ASN A 242 4.19 0.85 -45.55
C ASN A 242 3.71 1.53 -46.83
N VAL A 243 3.99 2.81 -46.97
CA VAL A 243 3.86 3.50 -48.24
C VAL A 243 5.13 3.17 -49.04
N GLU A 244 5.06 2.20 -49.93
CA GLU A 244 6.07 2.01 -50.96
C GLU A 244 6.05 3.27 -51.85
N VAL A 245 7.04 4.15 -51.66
CA VAL A 245 7.29 5.29 -52.57
C VAL A 245 7.99 4.68 -53.79
N THR A 246 7.22 4.41 -54.83
CA THR A 246 7.77 4.10 -56.15
C THR A 246 8.35 5.38 -56.76
N ILE A 247 9.67 5.53 -56.71
CA ILE A 247 10.37 6.60 -57.39
C ILE A 247 10.36 6.31 -58.88
N ALA A 248 9.42 6.92 -59.59
CA ALA A 248 9.49 6.98 -61.05
C ALA A 248 10.55 7.97 -61.47
N SER A 249 11.63 7.46 -62.03
CA SER A 249 12.66 8.27 -62.69
C SER A 249 12.10 8.90 -63.96
N SER A 250 12.04 10.23 -64.03
CA SER A 250 11.89 10.91 -65.33
C SER A 250 12.64 12.25 -65.31
N ALA A 251 13.66 12.24 -66.16
CA ALA A 251 14.17 13.32 -67.04
C ALA A 251 14.39 14.73 -66.51
N GLN A 252 15.63 15.12 -66.70
CA GLN A 252 16.22 16.47 -66.64
C GLN A 252 15.38 17.55 -67.29
N ALA A 253 15.18 18.66 -66.59
CA ALA A 253 14.93 19.96 -67.19
C ALA A 253 15.72 21.03 -66.41
N GLN A 254 16.42 21.86 -67.17
CA GLN A 254 17.38 22.88 -66.78
C GLN A 254 16.72 24.04 -66.04
N VAL A 255 17.43 24.57 -65.04
CA VAL A 255 17.13 25.75 -64.23
C VAL A 255 17.59 27.00 -65.00
N PRO A 256 16.87 28.13 -64.94
CA PRO A 256 17.47 29.46 -64.94
C PRO A 256 17.54 30.04 -63.53
N VAL A 257 18.71 30.54 -63.19
CA VAL A 257 19.00 31.33 -62.00
C VAL A 257 18.47 32.74 -62.22
N ASP A 258 17.62 33.23 -61.29
CA ASP A 258 17.47 34.64 -61.09
C ASP A 258 17.14 35.01 -59.64
N GLY A 259 17.60 36.10 -59.18
CA GLY A 259 18.00 36.62 -57.89
C GLY A 259 16.97 36.75 -56.77
N PRO A 260 17.30 37.41 -55.64
CA PRO A 260 16.70 37.22 -54.34
C PRO A 260 15.34 37.90 -54.20
N GLY A 261 14.29 37.12 -54.10
CA GLY A 261 12.95 37.58 -53.76
C GLY A 261 12.70 37.54 -52.26
N ARG A 262 12.35 38.71 -51.72
CA ARG A 262 11.92 38.97 -50.36
C ARG A 262 10.61 38.23 -50.07
N ILE A 263 10.56 37.37 -49.06
CA ILE A 263 9.34 36.71 -48.62
C ILE A 263 8.64 37.69 -47.63
N GLU A 264 7.50 38.23 -48.03
CA GLU A 264 6.56 38.89 -47.12
C GLU A 264 5.63 37.84 -46.54
N THR A 265 5.73 37.62 -45.22
CA THR A 265 4.77 36.82 -44.46
C THR A 265 3.58 37.70 -44.07
N THR A 266 2.38 37.32 -44.47
CA THR A 266 1.14 37.97 -44.09
C THR A 266 0.69 37.48 -42.72
N GLU A 267 0.12 38.41 -41.92
CA GLU A 267 -0.29 38.22 -40.49
C GLU A 267 -1.40 37.20 -40.25
N GLU A 268 -1.90 36.48 -41.23
CA GLU A 268 -3.04 35.56 -41.10
C GLU A 268 -2.68 34.12 -40.66
N GLU A 269 -1.41 33.75 -40.54
CA GLU A 269 -1.01 32.38 -40.17
C GLU A 269 -0.70 32.15 -38.68
N LEU A 270 -0.94 33.13 -37.80
CA LEU A 270 -0.61 33.06 -36.36
C LEU A 270 -1.80 32.87 -35.38
N GLU A 271 -3.01 32.67 -35.86
CA GLU A 271 -4.20 32.48 -35.00
C GLU A 271 -4.52 31.01 -34.61
N GLY A 272 -3.57 30.14 -34.51
CA GLY A 272 -3.81 28.72 -34.18
C GLY A 272 -3.23 28.21 -32.85
N TYR A 273 -2.39 28.96 -32.16
CA TYR A 273 -1.75 28.47 -30.94
C TYR A 273 -2.15 29.26 -29.70
N ARG A 274 -3.15 28.73 -28.97
CA ARG A 274 -3.46 29.16 -27.59
C ARG A 274 -2.53 28.46 -26.61
N ILE A 275 -1.60 29.19 -26.03
CA ILE A 275 -0.82 28.76 -24.88
C ILE A 275 -1.73 28.88 -23.66
N VAL A 276 -2.14 27.75 -23.06
CA VAL A 276 -2.75 27.71 -21.75
C VAL A 276 -1.62 27.73 -20.71
N ARG A 277 -1.63 28.81 -19.91
CA ARG A 277 -0.73 28.94 -18.74
C ARG A 277 -1.28 28.16 -17.55
#